data_0bc9e759a45db7cc63924acbfa9e0d4a
#
_entry.id   0bc9e759a45db7cc63924acbfa9e0d4a
#
_cell.length_a   1.000
_cell.length_b   1.000
_cell.length_c   1.000
_cell.angle_alpha   90.00
_cell.angle_beta   90.00
_cell.angle_gamma   90.00
#
_symmetry.space_group_name_H-M   'P 1'
#
loop_
_entity.id
_entity.type
_entity.pdbx_description
1 polymer ?
#
loop_
_entity_poly.entity_id
_entity_poly.type
_entity_poly.pdbx_seq_one_letter_code
_entity_poly.pdbx_strand_id
1 'polypeptide(L)'
;PEELCFYSKATTDFEYLFPFGWGELWGIADRTDYDLTQHSNTSGKALEYFDQTTNEKYIPYVIEPSLGVERLFLALLTEAYDEEVVDAEKNDTRVVMHFHPAIAPVKAAVLPLSKKLGDKADEIYEMLSKYFNVEYDDAGSIGKRYRRQDEIGTPFCITVDFQTVGDDTTEADNCVTVRDRDTMEQVRMPIDQLVEYINKKLEF
;
A
#
# COMPACT_ATOMS: atom_id res chain seq x y z
N PRO A 1 3.15 0.86 -38.36
CA PRO A 1 1.81 0.94 -38.95
C PRO A 1 1.16 -0.43 -39.18
N GLU A 2 1.95 -1.49 -39.38
CA GLU A 2 1.42 -2.84 -39.63
C GLU A 2 0.99 -3.59 -38.36
N GLU A 3 1.33 -3.08 -37.18
CA GLU A 3 1.01 -3.70 -35.86
C GLU A 3 -0.20 -3.04 -35.15
N LEU A 4 -0.67 -1.89 -35.66
CA LEU A 4 -1.80 -1.19 -35.04
C LEU A 4 -3.13 -1.87 -35.38
N CYS A 5 -4.04 -1.97 -34.40
CA CYS A 5 -5.40 -2.36 -34.64
C CYS A 5 -6.11 -1.34 -35.56
N PHE A 6 -7.09 -1.80 -36.35
CA PHE A 6 -7.81 -0.99 -37.34
C PHE A 6 -8.52 0.24 -36.77
N TYR A 7 -8.83 0.24 -35.47
CA TYR A 7 -9.46 1.34 -34.75
C TYR A 7 -8.46 2.28 -34.07
N SER A 8 -7.16 1.92 -34.07
CA SER A 8 -6.14 2.67 -33.33
C SER A 8 -5.28 3.50 -34.27
N LYS A 9 -5.09 4.77 -33.92
CA LYS A 9 -4.16 5.69 -34.58
C LYS A 9 -2.74 5.60 -33.98
N ALA A 10 -2.66 5.34 -32.67
CA ALA A 10 -1.41 5.19 -31.95
C ALA A 10 -1.63 4.33 -30.69
N THR A 11 -0.62 3.58 -30.31
CA THR A 11 -0.59 2.81 -29.05
C THR A 11 0.78 2.98 -28.41
N THR A 12 0.78 3.10 -27.08
CA THR A 12 2.01 3.13 -26.26
C THR A 12 1.84 2.11 -25.15
N ASP A 13 2.74 1.15 -25.07
CA ASP A 13 2.75 0.14 -24.04
C ASP A 13 3.87 0.44 -23.04
N PHE A 14 3.58 0.29 -21.76
CA PHE A 14 4.55 0.30 -20.69
C PHE A 14 4.83 -1.13 -20.29
N GLU A 15 6.06 -1.56 -20.43
CA GLU A 15 6.49 -2.89 -20.07
C GLU A 15 7.20 -2.89 -18.71
N TYR A 16 7.02 -3.97 -17.97
CA TYR A 16 7.69 -4.22 -16.70
C TYR A 16 8.48 -5.53 -16.78
N LEU A 17 9.65 -5.57 -16.14
CA LEU A 17 10.44 -6.79 -16.03
C LEU A 17 9.92 -7.65 -14.88
N PHE A 18 8.92 -8.47 -15.19
CA PHE A 18 8.37 -9.44 -14.25
C PHE A 18 9.36 -10.59 -13.96
N PRO A 19 9.15 -11.40 -12.92
CA PRO A 19 9.99 -12.58 -12.65
C PRO A 19 10.06 -13.58 -13.82
N PHE A 20 9.06 -13.57 -14.71
CA PHE A 20 9.00 -14.42 -15.91
C PHE A 20 9.53 -13.71 -17.18
N GLY A 21 10.04 -12.47 -17.11
CA GLY A 21 10.55 -11.68 -18.23
C GLY A 21 9.71 -10.43 -18.51
N TRP A 22 10.09 -9.70 -19.57
CA TRP A 22 9.38 -8.50 -20.00
C TRP A 22 7.93 -8.80 -20.37
N GLY A 23 7.03 -7.95 -19.94
CA GLY A 23 5.61 -8.04 -20.26
C GLY A 23 4.90 -6.72 -20.07
N GLU A 24 3.83 -6.53 -20.83
CA GLU A 24 2.99 -5.35 -20.75
C GLU A 24 2.39 -5.21 -19.35
N LEU A 25 2.57 -4.04 -18.75
CA LEU A 25 1.93 -3.63 -17.51
C LEU A 25 0.73 -2.72 -17.78
N TRP A 26 0.87 -1.80 -18.73
CA TRP A 26 -0.10 -0.76 -19.02
C TRP A 26 -0.05 -0.38 -20.50
N GLY A 27 -1.20 -0.31 -21.17
CA GLY A 27 -1.34 0.20 -22.52
C GLY A 27 -2.14 1.49 -22.58
N ILE A 28 -1.78 2.39 -23.51
CA ILE A 28 -2.57 3.59 -23.81
C ILE A 28 -2.78 3.64 -25.31
N ALA A 29 -4.04 3.61 -25.75
CA ALA A 29 -4.41 3.64 -27.16
C ALA A 29 -5.22 4.90 -27.51
N ASP A 30 -4.85 5.55 -28.63
CA ASP A 30 -5.69 6.52 -29.33
C ASP A 30 -6.62 5.74 -30.26
N ARG A 31 -7.87 5.54 -29.84
CA ARG A 31 -8.89 4.74 -30.55
C ARG A 31 -9.70 5.56 -31.55
N THR A 32 -9.30 6.79 -31.79
CA THR A 32 -10.02 7.74 -32.67
C THR A 32 -11.48 7.96 -32.24
N ASP A 33 -12.36 8.28 -33.14
CA ASP A 33 -13.81 8.38 -32.94
C ASP A 33 -14.54 7.04 -33.16
N TYR A 34 -13.79 5.94 -33.38
CA TYR A 34 -14.35 4.66 -33.79
C TYR A 34 -15.44 4.14 -32.83
N ASP A 35 -15.12 4.04 -31.53
CA ASP A 35 -16.04 3.46 -30.56
C ASP A 35 -17.34 4.26 -30.44
N LEU A 36 -17.25 5.58 -30.31
CA LEU A 36 -18.44 6.46 -30.17
C LEU A 36 -19.26 6.48 -31.43
N THR A 37 -18.62 6.40 -32.61
CA THR A 37 -19.32 6.27 -33.89
C THR A 37 -20.09 4.95 -33.97
N GLN A 38 -19.48 3.82 -33.59
CA GLN A 38 -20.18 2.51 -33.60
C GLN A 38 -21.33 2.49 -32.58
N HIS A 39 -21.14 3.06 -31.40
CA HIS A 39 -22.18 3.15 -30.38
C HIS A 39 -23.35 4.06 -30.84
N SER A 40 -23.04 5.19 -31.47
CA SER A 40 -24.05 6.08 -32.01
C SER A 40 -24.90 5.39 -33.09
N ASN A 41 -24.23 4.72 -34.02
CA ASN A 41 -24.89 4.01 -35.13
C ASN A 41 -25.79 2.86 -34.62
N THR A 42 -25.32 2.12 -33.60
CA THR A 42 -26.07 0.97 -33.07
C THR A 42 -27.23 1.38 -32.17
N SER A 43 -27.04 2.40 -31.32
CA SER A 43 -28.06 2.85 -30.37
C SER A 43 -29.05 3.86 -30.94
N GLY A 44 -28.71 4.49 -32.06
CA GLY A 44 -29.46 5.61 -32.64
C GLY A 44 -29.35 6.90 -31.81
N LYS A 45 -28.46 6.99 -30.86
CA LYS A 45 -28.21 8.18 -30.03
C LYS A 45 -26.93 8.87 -30.46
N ALA A 46 -26.99 10.18 -30.72
CA ALA A 46 -25.82 10.98 -31.01
C ALA A 46 -24.91 11.05 -29.77
N LEU A 47 -23.63 10.66 -29.92
CA LEU A 47 -22.59 10.76 -28.91
C LEU A 47 -21.58 11.84 -29.33
N GLU A 48 -22.12 13.03 -29.61
CA GLU A 48 -21.35 14.20 -30.03
C GLU A 48 -21.03 15.08 -28.83
N TYR A 49 -19.82 15.64 -28.83
CA TYR A 49 -19.44 16.74 -27.96
C TYR A 49 -19.73 18.07 -28.64
N PHE A 50 -20.29 19.02 -27.90
CA PHE A 50 -20.48 20.38 -28.36
C PHE A 50 -19.42 21.29 -27.76
N ASP A 51 -18.53 21.79 -28.59
CA ASP A 51 -17.52 22.76 -28.18
C ASP A 51 -18.11 24.16 -28.17
N GLN A 52 -18.29 24.72 -26.99
CA GLN A 52 -18.82 26.08 -26.81
C GLN A 52 -17.86 27.17 -27.31
N THR A 53 -16.59 26.90 -27.45
CA THR A 53 -15.60 27.87 -27.89
C THR A 53 -15.62 28.05 -29.38
N THR A 54 -15.72 26.94 -30.13
CA THR A 54 -15.78 26.95 -31.60
C THR A 54 -17.22 26.93 -32.14
N ASN A 55 -18.20 26.63 -31.29
CA ASN A 55 -19.62 26.44 -31.63
C ASN A 55 -19.81 25.27 -32.61
N GLU A 56 -18.98 24.26 -32.53
CA GLU A 56 -18.99 23.07 -33.38
C GLU A 56 -19.38 21.81 -32.60
N LYS A 57 -19.98 20.86 -33.34
CA LYS A 57 -20.22 19.50 -32.79
C LYS A 57 -19.35 18.51 -33.52
N TYR A 58 -18.77 17.60 -32.78
CA TYR A 58 -18.00 16.51 -33.33
C TYR A 58 -18.03 15.28 -32.43
N ILE A 59 -17.72 14.11 -32.97
CA ILE A 59 -17.48 12.89 -32.17
C ILE A 59 -16.04 12.94 -31.67
N PRO A 60 -15.79 12.99 -30.35
CA PRO A 60 -14.44 13.09 -29.82
C PRO A 60 -13.67 11.79 -29.99
N TYR A 61 -12.35 11.90 -30.02
CA TYR A 61 -11.48 10.75 -29.94
C TYR A 61 -11.50 10.16 -28.52
N VAL A 62 -11.40 8.84 -28.45
CA VAL A 62 -11.28 8.09 -27.21
C VAL A 62 -9.82 7.76 -26.96
N ILE A 63 -9.30 8.20 -25.84
CA ILE A 63 -7.98 7.77 -25.33
C ILE A 63 -8.24 6.74 -24.24
N GLU A 64 -7.83 5.51 -24.49
CA GLU A 64 -8.06 4.37 -23.61
C GLU A 64 -6.79 3.99 -22.85
N PRO A 65 -6.65 4.35 -21.57
CA PRO A 65 -5.68 3.70 -20.71
C PRO A 65 -6.22 2.34 -20.24
N SER A 66 -5.41 1.30 -20.32
CA SER A 66 -5.77 -0.08 -19.97
C SER A 66 -4.70 -0.69 -19.08
N LEU A 67 -5.10 -1.23 -17.94
CA LEU A 67 -4.21 -1.79 -16.92
C LEU A 67 -4.76 -3.12 -16.39
N GLY A 68 -3.91 -4.15 -16.37
CA GLY A 68 -4.22 -5.42 -15.69
C GLY A 68 -3.96 -5.31 -14.19
N VAL A 69 -5.03 -5.41 -13.39
CA VAL A 69 -4.93 -5.30 -11.90
C VAL A 69 -3.98 -6.36 -11.34
N GLU A 70 -4.05 -7.60 -11.85
CA GLU A 70 -3.21 -8.71 -11.41
C GLU A 70 -1.74 -8.49 -11.75
N ARG A 71 -1.45 -7.88 -12.90
CA ARG A 71 -0.08 -7.52 -13.29
C ARG A 71 0.47 -6.38 -12.42
N LEU A 72 -0.35 -5.36 -12.15
CA LEU A 72 0.03 -4.29 -11.22
C LEU A 72 0.30 -4.85 -9.82
N PHE A 73 -0.56 -5.74 -9.32
CA PHE A 73 -0.38 -6.38 -8.04
C PHE A 73 0.95 -7.16 -7.97
N LEU A 74 1.25 -7.97 -9.01
CA LEU A 74 2.51 -8.70 -9.08
C LEU A 74 3.72 -7.77 -9.14
N ALA A 75 3.64 -6.69 -9.91
CA ALA A 75 4.71 -5.69 -9.98
C ALA A 75 4.98 -5.07 -8.60
N LEU A 76 3.92 -4.65 -7.88
CA LEU A 76 4.04 -4.09 -6.53
C LEU A 76 4.64 -5.09 -5.52
N LEU A 77 4.26 -6.38 -5.61
CA LEU A 77 4.87 -7.41 -4.78
C LEU A 77 6.35 -7.61 -5.09
N THR A 78 6.69 -7.64 -6.36
CA THR A 78 8.07 -7.85 -6.82
C THR A 78 8.99 -6.69 -6.40
N GLU A 79 8.53 -5.45 -6.53
CA GLU A 79 9.28 -4.27 -6.12
C GLU A 79 9.42 -4.15 -4.59
N ALA A 80 8.41 -4.62 -3.85
CA ALA A 80 8.41 -4.50 -2.40
C ALA A 80 9.25 -5.58 -1.70
N TYR A 81 9.47 -6.74 -2.35
CA TYR A 81 10.19 -7.87 -1.76
C TYR A 81 11.68 -7.61 -1.65
N ASP A 82 12.23 -7.83 -0.45
CA ASP A 82 13.68 -7.81 -0.23
C ASP A 82 14.11 -8.83 0.84
N GLU A 83 15.37 -9.29 0.72
CA GLU A 83 16.06 -10.13 1.71
C GLU A 83 17.27 -9.36 2.24
N GLU A 84 17.11 -8.76 3.38
CA GLU A 84 18.14 -7.92 4.00
C GLU A 84 19.04 -8.69 4.97
N VAL A 85 20.33 -8.40 4.95
CA VAL A 85 21.28 -8.86 5.97
C VAL A 85 21.26 -7.86 7.13
N VAL A 86 20.74 -8.28 8.29
CA VAL A 86 20.65 -7.45 9.50
C VAL A 86 21.94 -7.49 10.30
N ASP A 87 22.55 -8.68 10.42
CA ASP A 87 23.83 -8.90 11.13
C ASP A 87 24.63 -9.96 10.37
N ALA A 88 25.65 -9.53 9.64
CA ALA A 88 26.48 -10.41 8.83
C ALA A 88 27.33 -11.38 9.69
N GLU A 89 27.74 -10.96 10.90
CA GLU A 89 28.56 -11.82 11.79
C GLU A 89 27.75 -12.98 12.35
N LYS A 90 26.44 -12.77 12.59
CA LYS A 90 25.50 -13.78 13.07
C LYS A 90 24.74 -14.49 11.96
N ASN A 91 24.98 -14.10 10.70
CA ASN A 91 24.21 -14.56 9.54
C ASN A 91 22.70 -14.37 9.76
N ASP A 92 22.32 -13.25 10.41
CA ASP A 92 20.93 -12.89 10.64
C ASP A 92 20.39 -12.11 9.44
N THR A 93 19.37 -12.66 8.79
CA THR A 93 18.70 -12.07 7.64
C THR A 93 17.23 -11.84 7.96
N ARG A 94 16.59 -10.90 7.25
CA ARG A 94 15.13 -10.72 7.27
C ARG A 94 14.55 -10.67 5.87
N VAL A 95 13.42 -11.28 5.70
CA VAL A 95 12.53 -11.03 4.57
C VAL A 95 11.66 -9.84 4.93
N VAL A 96 11.51 -8.91 4.00
CA VAL A 96 10.71 -7.71 4.20
C VAL A 96 9.97 -7.32 2.92
N MET A 97 8.75 -6.83 3.09
CA MET A 97 7.96 -6.25 2.01
C MET A 97 7.92 -4.73 2.19
N HIS A 98 8.70 -3.99 1.40
CA HIS A 98 8.83 -2.53 1.45
C HIS A 98 7.67 -1.79 0.78
N PHE A 99 6.43 -2.18 1.08
CA PHE A 99 5.28 -1.44 0.57
C PHE A 99 5.29 0.01 1.07
N HIS A 100 4.94 0.95 0.20
CA HIS A 100 4.56 2.28 0.68
C HIS A 100 3.46 2.13 1.75
N PRO A 101 3.52 2.84 2.89
CA PRO A 101 2.56 2.66 3.98
C PRO A 101 1.09 2.74 3.54
N ALA A 102 0.79 3.60 2.54
CA ALA A 102 -0.58 3.76 2.02
C ALA A 102 -1.13 2.49 1.33
N ILE A 103 -0.26 1.64 0.73
CA ILE A 103 -0.70 0.41 0.05
C ILE A 103 -0.44 -0.86 0.85
N ALA A 104 0.30 -0.79 1.96
CA ALA A 104 0.50 -1.92 2.85
C ALA A 104 -0.85 -2.50 3.32
N PRO A 105 -1.07 -3.83 3.28
CA PRO A 105 -2.35 -4.43 3.66
C PRO A 105 -2.73 -4.17 5.11
N VAL A 106 -1.75 -4.25 6.01
CA VAL A 106 -1.85 -3.94 7.44
C VAL A 106 -1.07 -2.68 7.71
N LYS A 107 -1.66 -1.69 8.40
CA LYS A 107 -1.03 -0.40 8.64
C LYS A 107 -0.19 -0.37 9.91
N ALA A 108 -0.61 -1.11 10.92
CA ALA A 108 0.08 -1.21 12.18
C ALA A 108 -0.14 -2.57 12.83
N ALA A 109 0.79 -2.98 13.70
CA ALA A 109 0.62 -4.15 14.55
C ALA A 109 0.85 -3.77 16.01
N VAL A 110 -0.06 -4.19 16.91
CA VAL A 110 0.06 -3.97 18.35
C VAL A 110 0.67 -5.19 19.01
N LEU A 111 1.79 -5.00 19.68
CA LEU A 111 2.67 -6.07 20.17
C LEU A 111 2.97 -5.88 21.68
N PRO A 112 2.18 -6.46 22.60
CA PRO A 112 2.49 -6.35 24.04
C PRO A 112 3.76 -7.15 24.39
N LEU A 113 4.71 -6.56 25.10
CA LEU A 113 5.94 -7.28 25.53
C LEU A 113 5.65 -8.48 26.43
N SER A 114 4.54 -8.44 27.15
CA SER A 114 4.09 -9.51 28.06
C SER A 114 2.57 -9.67 27.99
N LYS A 115 2.07 -10.88 28.20
CA LYS A 115 0.64 -11.14 28.30
C LYS A 115 -0.04 -10.34 29.42
N LYS A 116 0.69 -9.89 30.42
CA LYS A 116 0.19 -9.00 31.48
C LYS A 116 -0.21 -7.61 30.99
N LEU A 117 0.25 -7.23 29.80
CA LEU A 117 -0.03 -5.94 29.15
C LEU A 117 -1.19 -6.07 28.15
N GLY A 118 -1.84 -7.24 28.09
CA GLY A 118 -2.89 -7.54 27.10
C GLY A 118 -4.02 -6.51 27.13
N ASP A 119 -4.59 -6.22 28.31
CA ASP A 119 -5.71 -5.28 28.44
C ASP A 119 -5.39 -3.91 27.82
N LYS A 120 -4.17 -3.40 28.06
CA LYS A 120 -3.74 -2.11 27.50
C LYS A 120 -3.47 -2.20 25.99
N ALA A 121 -2.91 -3.32 25.55
CA ALA A 121 -2.69 -3.56 24.12
C ALA A 121 -4.01 -3.71 23.37
N ASP A 122 -5.01 -4.36 23.95
CA ASP A 122 -6.36 -4.50 23.38
C ASP A 122 -7.05 -3.12 23.24
N GLU A 123 -6.94 -2.24 24.26
CA GLU A 123 -7.44 -0.86 24.17
C GLU A 123 -6.83 -0.10 22.98
N ILE A 124 -5.53 -0.23 22.78
CA ILE A 124 -4.81 0.43 21.68
C ILE A 124 -5.21 -0.19 20.34
N TYR A 125 -5.31 -1.51 20.26
CA TYR A 125 -5.77 -2.23 19.09
C TYR A 125 -7.19 -1.79 18.68
N GLU A 126 -8.13 -1.77 19.63
CA GLU A 126 -9.51 -1.34 19.36
C GLU A 126 -9.60 0.14 18.94
N MET A 127 -8.76 1.00 19.52
CA MET A 127 -8.67 2.41 19.14
C MET A 127 -8.21 2.57 17.70
N LEU A 128 -7.12 1.91 17.32
CA LEU A 128 -6.51 2.02 15.98
C LEU A 128 -7.36 1.34 14.92
N SER A 129 -8.02 0.22 15.24
CA SER A 129 -8.87 -0.53 14.30
C SER A 129 -10.09 0.24 13.81
N LYS A 130 -10.43 1.35 14.44
CA LYS A 130 -11.47 2.28 13.96
C LYS A 130 -11.03 3.08 12.73
N TYR A 131 -9.73 3.18 12.50
CA TYR A 131 -9.15 4.02 11.46
C TYR A 131 -8.35 3.23 10.42
N PHE A 132 -7.75 2.10 10.83
CA PHE A 132 -6.78 1.35 10.05
C PHE A 132 -7.06 -0.16 10.11
N ASN A 133 -6.52 -0.89 9.14
CA ASN A 133 -6.36 -2.33 9.26
C ASN A 133 -5.14 -2.60 10.15
N VAL A 134 -5.38 -3.21 11.32
CA VAL A 134 -4.40 -3.42 12.38
C VAL A 134 -4.34 -4.89 12.75
N GLU A 135 -3.16 -5.42 13.03
CA GLU A 135 -2.98 -6.75 13.62
C GLU A 135 -2.60 -6.66 15.10
N TYR A 136 -2.91 -7.73 15.83
CA TYR A 136 -2.50 -7.95 17.21
C TYR A 136 -1.70 -9.25 17.29
N ASP A 137 -0.51 -9.22 17.92
CA ASP A 137 0.30 -10.42 18.06
C ASP A 137 1.02 -10.45 19.42
N ASP A 138 0.72 -11.46 20.23
CA ASP A 138 1.37 -11.73 21.52
C ASP A 138 2.19 -13.04 21.52
N ALA A 139 2.33 -13.71 20.37
CA ALA A 139 2.90 -15.04 20.25
C ALA A 139 4.42 -15.05 20.08
N GLY A 140 5.15 -15.64 21.04
CA GLY A 140 6.61 -15.80 21.00
C GLY A 140 7.36 -14.52 21.39
N SER A 141 8.65 -14.42 21.04
CA SER A 141 9.48 -13.26 21.37
C SER A 141 9.15 -12.06 20.48
N ILE A 142 9.39 -10.85 21.02
CA ILE A 142 9.13 -9.60 20.28
C ILE A 142 9.89 -9.55 18.94
N GLY A 143 11.14 -10.03 18.90
CA GLY A 143 11.90 -10.08 17.65
C GLY A 143 11.25 -10.96 16.58
N LYS A 144 10.68 -12.12 16.95
CA LYS A 144 9.95 -12.98 16.01
C LYS A 144 8.66 -12.31 15.50
N ARG A 145 7.99 -11.53 16.35
CA ARG A 145 6.80 -10.77 15.95
C ARG A 145 7.14 -9.66 14.97
N TYR A 146 8.23 -8.93 15.21
CA TYR A 146 8.72 -7.95 14.22
C TYR A 146 9.02 -8.61 12.88
N ARG A 147 9.67 -9.78 12.85
CA ARG A 147 9.95 -10.50 11.59
C ARG A 147 8.68 -10.86 10.83
N ARG A 148 7.64 -11.37 11.52
CA ARG A 148 6.35 -11.67 10.87
C ARG A 148 5.70 -10.42 10.26
N GLN A 149 5.81 -9.28 10.93
CA GLN A 149 5.28 -8.02 10.42
C GLN A 149 6.12 -7.45 9.28
N ASP A 150 7.44 -7.60 9.33
CA ASP A 150 8.33 -7.26 8.21
C ASP A 150 7.98 -8.09 6.96
N GLU A 151 7.75 -9.41 7.11
CA GLU A 151 7.39 -10.34 6.03
C GLU A 151 6.08 -9.98 5.32
N ILE A 152 5.07 -9.47 6.02
CA ILE A 152 3.80 -9.04 5.41
C ILE A 152 3.77 -7.56 5.05
N GLY A 153 4.83 -6.83 5.36
CA GLY A 153 5.00 -5.43 4.99
C GLY A 153 4.27 -4.43 5.86
N THR A 154 3.98 -4.76 7.12
CA THR A 154 3.39 -3.82 8.09
C THR A 154 4.36 -2.69 8.40
N PRO A 155 4.04 -1.42 8.09
CA PRO A 155 5.00 -0.33 8.23
C PRO A 155 5.32 0.04 9.68
N PHE A 156 4.38 -0.16 10.62
CA PHE A 156 4.54 0.27 12.01
C PHE A 156 4.22 -0.84 13.00
N CYS A 157 5.19 -1.18 13.86
CA CYS A 157 4.97 -2.07 15.00
C CYS A 157 4.90 -1.24 16.28
N ILE A 158 3.78 -1.35 16.99
CA ILE A 158 3.46 -0.60 18.22
C ILE A 158 3.67 -1.52 19.41
N THR A 159 4.75 -1.32 20.13
CA THR A 159 5.11 -2.15 21.30
C THR A 159 4.59 -1.51 22.57
N VAL A 160 3.78 -2.28 23.30
CA VAL A 160 3.28 -1.92 24.64
C VAL A 160 4.19 -2.57 25.68
N ASP A 161 4.78 -1.77 26.56
CA ASP A 161 5.72 -2.19 27.59
C ASP A 161 5.23 -1.84 29.00
N PHE A 162 6.01 -2.22 30.03
CA PHE A 162 5.65 -1.97 31.41
C PHE A 162 5.65 -0.49 31.79
N GLN A 163 6.46 0.32 31.12
CA GLN A 163 6.47 1.77 31.32
C GLN A 163 5.19 2.43 30.80
N THR A 164 4.55 1.84 29.76
CA THR A 164 3.26 2.31 29.23
C THR A 164 2.18 2.33 30.31
N VAL A 165 2.09 1.27 31.13
CA VAL A 165 1.05 1.08 32.15
C VAL A 165 1.49 1.49 33.56
N GLY A 166 2.80 1.58 33.79
CA GLY A 166 3.38 1.78 35.13
C GLY A 166 3.30 0.53 36.01
N ASP A 167 3.88 0.63 37.20
CA ASP A 167 3.84 -0.36 38.27
C ASP A 167 3.86 0.31 39.64
N ASP A 168 4.00 -0.47 40.71
CA ASP A 168 4.02 0.03 42.10
C ASP A 168 5.16 1.03 42.38
N THR A 169 6.17 1.11 41.49
CA THR A 169 7.39 1.94 41.64
C THR A 169 7.54 3.02 40.56
N THR A 170 6.84 2.88 39.45
CA THR A 170 6.95 3.75 38.27
C THR A 170 5.58 4.20 37.80
N GLU A 171 5.36 5.49 37.66
CA GLU A 171 4.12 6.03 37.08
C GLU A 171 4.01 5.65 35.59
N ALA A 172 2.76 5.38 35.16
CA ALA A 172 2.46 5.16 33.76
C ALA A 172 2.74 6.40 32.93
N ASP A 173 3.52 6.28 31.83
CA ASP A 173 3.77 7.38 30.91
C ASP A 173 2.76 7.48 29.76
N ASN A 174 1.87 6.47 29.61
CA ASN A 174 0.91 6.37 28.52
C ASN A 174 1.54 6.52 27.13
N CYS A 175 2.79 6.13 26.98
CA CYS A 175 3.52 6.09 25.72
C CYS A 175 3.75 4.66 25.28
N VAL A 176 3.95 4.49 23.99
CA VAL A 176 4.32 3.22 23.35
C VAL A 176 5.56 3.42 22.49
N THR A 177 6.23 2.32 22.18
CA THR A 177 7.35 2.35 21.24
C THR A 177 6.86 1.97 19.86
N VAL A 178 6.99 2.87 18.88
CA VAL A 178 6.69 2.62 17.47
C VAL A 178 7.97 2.30 16.73
N ARG A 179 8.05 1.10 16.14
CA ARG A 179 9.16 0.68 15.28
C ARG A 179 8.75 0.87 13.83
N ASP A 180 9.57 1.56 13.09
CA ASP A 180 9.47 1.68 11.64
C ASP A 180 10.06 0.42 10.97
N ARG A 181 9.34 -0.17 9.99
CA ARG A 181 9.74 -1.38 9.28
C ARG A 181 11.03 -1.19 8.50
N ASP A 182 11.14 -0.08 7.77
CA ASP A 182 12.20 0.13 6.80
C ASP A 182 13.53 0.49 7.46
N THR A 183 13.49 1.40 8.42
CA THR A 183 14.68 1.86 9.15
C THR A 183 15.01 1.02 10.39
N MET A 184 14.06 0.23 10.90
CA MET A 184 14.08 -0.44 12.20
C MET A 184 14.26 0.50 13.40
N GLU A 185 14.21 1.81 13.17
CA GLU A 185 14.25 2.80 14.25
C GLU A 185 13.02 2.69 15.14
N GLN A 186 13.22 3.02 16.40
CA GLN A 186 12.19 2.96 17.43
C GLN A 186 12.04 4.32 18.08
N VAL A 187 10.81 4.83 18.07
CA VAL A 187 10.47 6.11 18.66
C VAL A 187 9.42 5.92 19.75
N ARG A 188 9.64 6.49 20.93
CA ARG A 188 8.62 6.50 21.98
C ARG A 188 7.70 7.68 21.81
N MET A 189 6.38 7.44 21.83
CA MET A 189 5.38 8.49 21.65
C MET A 189 4.10 8.23 22.44
N PRO A 190 3.34 9.30 22.78
CA PRO A 190 2.05 9.19 23.43
C PRO A 190 1.03 8.42 22.58
N ILE A 191 0.19 7.61 23.25
CA ILE A 191 -0.83 6.78 22.58
C ILE A 191 -1.82 7.64 21.79
N ASP A 192 -2.19 8.81 22.27
CA ASP A 192 -3.15 9.72 21.63
C ASP A 192 -2.62 10.34 20.33
N GLN A 193 -1.31 10.30 20.07
CA GLN A 193 -0.69 10.79 18.85
C GLN A 193 -0.57 9.72 17.74
N LEU A 194 -0.86 8.46 18.04
CA LEU A 194 -0.65 7.35 17.08
C LEU A 194 -1.46 7.52 15.81
N VAL A 195 -2.73 7.90 15.90
CA VAL A 195 -3.61 8.04 14.73
C VAL A 195 -3.11 9.14 13.80
N GLU A 196 -2.71 10.27 14.35
CA GLU A 196 -2.16 11.39 13.57
C GLU A 196 -0.82 11.01 12.94
N TYR A 197 0.07 10.39 13.71
CA TYR A 197 1.36 9.91 13.24
C TYR A 197 1.23 8.95 12.05
N ILE A 198 0.38 7.94 12.17
CA ILE A 198 0.15 6.95 11.11
C ILE A 198 -0.46 7.65 9.89
N ASN A 199 -1.51 8.46 10.04
CA ASN A 199 -2.15 9.17 8.94
C ASN A 199 -1.14 10.01 8.14
N LYS A 200 -0.27 10.76 8.81
CA LYS A 200 0.76 11.56 8.15
C LYS A 200 1.74 10.71 7.34
N LYS A 201 2.02 9.48 7.76
CA LYS A 201 2.91 8.54 7.06
C LYS A 201 2.23 7.80 5.91
N LEU A 202 0.88 7.82 5.85
CA LEU A 202 0.12 7.24 4.74
C LEU A 202 -0.03 8.21 3.56
N GLU A 203 0.33 9.48 3.71
CA GLU A 203 0.30 10.47 2.63
C GLU A 203 1.36 10.12 1.57
N PHE A 204 0.99 10.28 0.28
CA PHE A 204 1.91 10.14 -0.86
C PHE A 204 2.72 11.40 -1.10
#